data_cb71094fd78c6091506825f5dea74b66
#
_entry.id   cb71094fd78c6091506825f5dea74b66
#
_cell.length_a   1.000
_cell.length_b   1.000
_cell.length_c   1.000
_cell.angle_alpha   90.00
_cell.angle_beta   90.00
_cell.angle_gamma   90.00
#
_symmetry.space_group_name_H-M   'P 1'
#
loop_
_entity.id
_entity.type
_entity.pdbx_description
1 polymer ?
#
loop_
_entity_poly.entity_id
_entity_poly.type
_entity_poly.pdbx_seq_one_letter_code
_entity_poly.pdbx_strand_id
1 'polypeptide(L)'
;MANRHLGRSIAMQSLFQWDFSGRNDAAADEIVKYHTKEFAPGLEDDNFARELVKGVLKNREKLDSIIEKAAPEWPLEQVAIVDRNVLRLGLYELLFGNRAEVPPKVAINEAIELAKTYGSDSSGKFVNGVLGTVYREIGEPGKDETTKKKGPADLKDLPIETLGGGVVYRDEDGKIFFGLVHDVFGYWTLSKGHLEENEEPIEGAKREVGEELGVSNLIAGENLGTNEYVASDPKVGKVRRQVTYFLFKANTKELKDLTTGEHSGLDDAKWFSSEEIAQLKTYDDIKPLLNKALDIIKQKPKA
;
A
#
# COMPACT_ATOMS: atom_id res chain seq x y z
N MET A 1 17.00 8.86 -19.91
CA MET A 1 15.59 9.08 -19.51
C MET A 1 14.61 8.80 -20.66
N ALA A 2 14.90 9.24 -21.89
CA ALA A 2 14.00 8.99 -23.05
C ALA A 2 13.68 7.51 -23.30
N ASN A 3 14.65 6.60 -23.18
CA ASN A 3 14.44 5.17 -23.40
C ASN A 3 13.47 4.51 -22.38
N ARG A 4 13.44 4.98 -21.11
CA ARG A 4 12.51 4.42 -20.11
C ARG A 4 11.08 4.89 -20.33
N HIS A 5 10.86 6.12 -20.74
CA HIS A 5 9.52 6.60 -21.11
C HIS A 5 8.98 5.82 -22.32
N LEU A 6 9.82 5.63 -23.34
CA LEU A 6 9.48 4.83 -24.50
C LEU A 6 9.19 3.36 -24.13
N GLY A 7 10.01 2.77 -23.23
CA GLY A 7 9.77 1.42 -22.72
C GLY A 7 8.43 1.28 -21.98
N ARG A 8 8.01 2.30 -21.19
CA ARG A 8 6.67 2.31 -20.56
C ARG A 8 5.55 2.43 -21.59
N SER A 9 5.75 3.22 -22.64
CA SER A 9 4.80 3.34 -23.73
C SER A 9 4.59 2.01 -24.44
N ILE A 10 5.66 1.27 -24.73
CA ILE A 10 5.61 -0.08 -25.30
C ILE A 10 4.91 -1.05 -24.33
N ALA A 11 5.26 -1.02 -23.04
CA ALA A 11 4.62 -1.87 -22.04
C ALA A 11 3.10 -1.60 -21.95
N MET A 12 2.68 -0.33 -21.93
CA MET A 12 1.27 0.06 -21.89
C MET A 12 0.51 -0.43 -23.13
N GLN A 13 1.05 -0.20 -24.32
CA GLN A 13 0.43 -0.65 -25.58
C GLN A 13 0.33 -2.19 -25.62
N SER A 14 1.35 -2.88 -25.11
CA SER A 14 1.37 -4.35 -25.04
C SER A 14 0.32 -4.87 -24.06
N LEU A 15 0.18 -4.25 -22.88
CA LEU A 15 -0.85 -4.59 -21.90
C LEU A 15 -2.26 -4.28 -22.43
N PHE A 16 -2.42 -3.18 -23.19
CA PHE A 16 -3.68 -2.86 -23.85
C PHE A 16 -4.07 -3.97 -24.85
N GLN A 17 -3.15 -4.35 -25.74
CA GLN A 17 -3.41 -5.42 -26.72
C GLN A 17 -3.70 -6.75 -26.03
N TRP A 18 -2.93 -7.11 -25.01
CA TRP A 18 -3.13 -8.31 -24.21
C TRP A 18 -4.54 -8.35 -23.56
N ASP A 19 -4.94 -7.25 -22.93
CA ASP A 19 -6.24 -7.13 -22.26
C ASP A 19 -7.41 -7.15 -23.26
N PHE A 20 -7.27 -6.45 -24.38
CA PHE A 20 -8.27 -6.39 -25.44
C PHE A 20 -8.43 -7.73 -26.17
N SER A 21 -7.35 -8.50 -26.32
CA SER A 21 -7.33 -9.78 -27.05
C SER A 21 -7.68 -11.00 -26.18
N GLY A 22 -8.28 -10.82 -25.02
CA GLY A 22 -8.77 -11.90 -24.17
C GLY A 22 -7.77 -12.42 -23.11
N ARG A 23 -6.75 -11.63 -22.76
CA ARG A 23 -5.84 -11.86 -21.62
C ARG A 23 -5.03 -13.17 -21.71
N ASN A 24 -4.48 -13.45 -22.88
CA ASN A 24 -3.59 -14.61 -23.06
C ASN A 24 -2.16 -14.27 -22.62
N ASP A 25 -1.78 -14.68 -21.41
CA ASP A 25 -0.46 -14.39 -20.82
C ASP A 25 0.69 -15.03 -21.62
N ALA A 26 0.47 -16.18 -22.27
CA ALA A 26 1.49 -16.84 -23.09
C ALA A 26 1.88 -16.01 -24.35
N ALA A 27 1.00 -15.14 -24.83
CA ALA A 27 1.27 -14.28 -25.99
C ALA A 27 1.99 -12.97 -25.62
N ALA A 28 2.10 -12.63 -24.32
CA ALA A 28 2.55 -11.31 -23.87
C ALA A 28 3.95 -10.95 -24.38
N ASP A 29 4.88 -11.90 -24.37
CA ASP A 29 6.26 -11.67 -24.85
C ASP A 29 6.34 -11.36 -26.35
N GLU A 30 5.56 -12.04 -27.15
CA GLU A 30 5.47 -11.77 -28.61
C GLU A 30 4.78 -10.42 -28.89
N ILE A 31 3.78 -10.06 -28.09
CA ILE A 31 3.14 -8.74 -28.18
C ILE A 31 4.16 -7.63 -27.89
N VAL A 32 5.00 -7.76 -26.86
CA VAL A 32 6.06 -6.77 -26.57
C VAL A 32 7.04 -6.68 -27.73
N LYS A 33 7.52 -7.80 -28.25
CA LYS A 33 8.42 -7.83 -29.43
C LYS A 33 7.80 -7.10 -30.63
N TYR A 34 6.53 -7.39 -30.91
CA TYR A 34 5.82 -6.75 -32.00
C TYR A 34 5.76 -5.22 -31.82
N HIS A 35 5.32 -4.74 -30.64
CA HIS A 35 5.21 -3.31 -30.38
C HIS A 35 6.58 -2.62 -30.39
N THR A 36 7.62 -3.25 -29.85
CA THR A 36 8.99 -2.71 -29.91
C THR A 36 9.44 -2.51 -31.35
N LYS A 37 9.26 -3.51 -32.20
CA LYS A 37 9.64 -3.45 -33.62
C LYS A 37 8.90 -2.36 -34.38
N GLU A 38 7.59 -2.26 -34.19
CA GLU A 38 6.73 -1.36 -34.99
C GLU A 38 6.79 0.10 -34.47
N PHE A 39 6.83 0.32 -33.15
CA PHE A 39 6.67 1.66 -32.57
C PHE A 39 7.93 2.22 -31.93
N ALA A 40 8.97 1.41 -31.75
CA ALA A 40 10.25 1.82 -31.18
C ALA A 40 11.45 1.20 -31.91
N PRO A 41 11.59 1.35 -33.25
CA PRO A 41 12.64 0.68 -34.01
C PRO A 41 14.06 1.10 -33.63
N GLY A 42 14.22 2.17 -32.86
CA GLY A 42 15.51 2.63 -32.30
C GLY A 42 15.77 2.22 -30.85
N LEU A 43 14.90 1.43 -30.25
CA LEU A 43 15.10 0.90 -28.89
C LEU A 43 15.99 -0.35 -28.99
N GLU A 44 17.27 -0.21 -28.63
CA GLU A 44 18.26 -1.30 -28.71
C GLU A 44 17.95 -2.45 -27.74
N ASP A 45 17.28 -2.15 -26.61
CA ASP A 45 16.97 -3.10 -25.55
C ASP A 45 15.51 -2.93 -25.08
N ASP A 46 14.69 -3.97 -25.27
CA ASP A 46 13.29 -4.03 -24.85
C ASP A 46 13.11 -4.69 -23.48
N ASN A 47 14.18 -5.07 -22.78
CA ASN A 47 14.12 -5.77 -21.49
C ASN A 47 13.29 -5.02 -20.45
N PHE A 48 13.44 -3.70 -20.38
CA PHE A 48 12.66 -2.90 -19.43
C PHE A 48 11.14 -3.00 -19.69
N ALA A 49 10.70 -2.93 -20.95
CA ALA A 49 9.29 -3.09 -21.29
C ALA A 49 8.78 -4.50 -20.97
N ARG A 50 9.60 -5.54 -21.25
CA ARG A 50 9.28 -6.94 -20.92
C ARG A 50 9.15 -7.16 -19.42
N GLU A 51 10.08 -6.63 -18.63
CA GLU A 51 10.04 -6.73 -17.17
C GLU A 51 8.79 -6.08 -16.59
N LEU A 52 8.40 -4.91 -17.11
CA LEU A 52 7.18 -4.24 -16.71
C LEU A 52 5.95 -5.08 -17.03
N VAL A 53 5.82 -5.58 -18.24
CA VAL A 53 4.67 -6.42 -18.64
C VAL A 53 4.61 -7.70 -17.82
N LYS A 54 5.72 -8.44 -17.70
CA LYS A 54 5.80 -9.64 -16.86
C LYS A 54 5.46 -9.37 -15.40
N GLY A 55 5.96 -8.26 -14.87
CA GLY A 55 5.70 -7.85 -13.51
C GLY A 55 4.22 -7.53 -13.25
N VAL A 56 3.58 -6.81 -14.17
CA VAL A 56 2.14 -6.52 -14.11
C VAL A 56 1.33 -7.81 -14.19
N LEU A 57 1.61 -8.70 -15.15
CA LEU A 57 0.86 -9.94 -15.30
C LEU A 57 0.99 -10.85 -14.09
N LYS A 58 2.20 -11.01 -13.56
CA LYS A 58 2.45 -11.79 -12.34
C LYS A 58 1.69 -11.29 -11.13
N ASN A 59 1.48 -9.98 -11.01
CA ASN A 59 0.82 -9.35 -9.86
C ASN A 59 -0.60 -8.86 -10.18
N ARG A 60 -1.18 -9.28 -11.31
CA ARG A 60 -2.45 -8.74 -11.84
C ARG A 60 -3.58 -8.72 -10.81
N GLU A 61 -3.88 -9.85 -10.21
CA GLU A 61 -4.99 -9.98 -9.25
C GLU A 61 -4.84 -9.01 -8.07
N LYS A 62 -3.61 -8.89 -7.56
CA LYS A 62 -3.29 -7.95 -6.50
C LYS A 62 -3.42 -6.49 -6.95
N LEU A 63 -2.91 -6.16 -8.13
CA LEU A 63 -3.04 -4.81 -8.70
C LEU A 63 -4.50 -4.45 -8.94
N ASP A 64 -5.29 -5.36 -9.48
CA ASP A 64 -6.72 -5.17 -9.74
C ASP A 64 -7.49 -4.93 -8.44
N SER A 65 -7.25 -5.73 -7.40
CA SER A 65 -7.82 -5.52 -6.06
C SER A 65 -7.46 -4.16 -5.45
N ILE A 66 -6.23 -3.69 -5.67
CA ILE A 66 -5.80 -2.35 -5.21
C ILE A 66 -6.54 -1.25 -5.95
N ILE A 67 -6.72 -1.37 -7.26
CA ILE A 67 -7.48 -0.40 -8.07
C ILE A 67 -8.92 -0.30 -7.56
N GLU A 68 -9.59 -1.43 -7.36
CA GLU A 68 -10.97 -1.47 -6.88
C GLU A 68 -11.13 -0.83 -5.49
N LYS A 69 -10.18 -1.06 -4.59
CA LYS A 69 -10.17 -0.42 -3.26
C LYS A 69 -9.89 1.07 -3.30
N ALA A 70 -8.99 1.50 -4.19
CA ALA A 70 -8.64 2.91 -4.33
C ALA A 70 -9.69 3.73 -5.10
N ALA A 71 -10.55 3.06 -5.89
CA ALA A 71 -11.60 3.67 -6.67
C ALA A 71 -12.91 2.86 -6.58
N PRO A 72 -13.54 2.72 -5.40
CA PRO A 72 -14.67 1.82 -5.18
C PRO A 72 -15.94 2.19 -5.97
N GLU A 73 -16.05 3.43 -6.43
CA GLU A 73 -17.15 3.88 -7.29
C GLU A 73 -16.98 3.42 -8.76
N TRP A 74 -15.82 2.88 -9.12
CA TRP A 74 -15.48 2.48 -10.49
C TRP A 74 -15.08 1.00 -10.54
N PRO A 75 -16.04 0.07 -10.70
CA PRO A 75 -15.73 -1.35 -10.91
C PRO A 75 -14.72 -1.51 -12.05
N LEU A 76 -13.71 -2.34 -11.87
CA LEU A 76 -12.57 -2.45 -12.79
C LEU A 76 -13.00 -2.73 -14.25
N GLU A 77 -14.07 -3.50 -14.42
CA GLU A 77 -14.63 -3.82 -15.76
C GLU A 77 -15.25 -2.60 -16.47
N GLN A 78 -15.62 -1.55 -15.73
CA GLN A 78 -16.14 -0.30 -16.26
C GLN A 78 -15.03 0.74 -16.52
N VAL A 79 -13.84 0.52 -15.98
CA VAL A 79 -12.68 1.37 -16.26
C VAL A 79 -12.21 1.13 -17.69
N ALA A 80 -11.96 2.21 -18.44
CA ALA A 80 -11.43 2.12 -19.80
C ALA A 80 -10.17 1.24 -19.85
N ILE A 81 -10.03 0.42 -20.91
CA ILE A 81 -8.90 -0.54 -21.04
C ILE A 81 -7.54 0.18 -20.93
N VAL A 82 -7.41 1.37 -21.50
CA VAL A 82 -6.21 2.19 -21.39
C VAL A 82 -5.95 2.52 -19.94
N ASP A 83 -6.93 3.10 -19.26
CA ASP A 83 -6.78 3.62 -17.90
C ASP A 83 -6.46 2.51 -16.89
N ARG A 84 -7.14 1.35 -16.99
CA ARG A 84 -6.85 0.22 -16.10
C ARG A 84 -5.46 -0.38 -16.31
N ASN A 85 -4.94 -0.39 -17.55
CA ASN A 85 -3.59 -0.90 -17.80
C ASN A 85 -2.51 0.13 -17.46
N VAL A 86 -2.78 1.42 -17.61
CA VAL A 86 -1.91 2.48 -17.06
C VAL A 86 -1.87 2.42 -15.54
N LEU A 87 -3.01 2.19 -14.87
CA LEU A 87 -3.07 2.01 -13.41
C LEU A 87 -2.28 0.78 -12.97
N ARG A 88 -2.46 -0.37 -13.64
CA ARG A 88 -1.68 -1.60 -13.34
C ARG A 88 -0.19 -1.34 -13.46
N LEU A 89 0.24 -0.66 -14.51
CA LEU A 89 1.65 -0.33 -14.76
C LEU A 89 2.20 0.62 -13.70
N GLY A 90 1.49 1.72 -13.42
CA GLY A 90 1.90 2.70 -12.42
C GLY A 90 1.93 2.12 -11.01
N LEU A 91 0.96 1.29 -10.64
CA LEU A 91 0.93 0.58 -9.35
C LEU A 91 2.06 -0.44 -9.25
N TYR A 92 2.35 -1.18 -10.33
CA TYR A 92 3.46 -2.11 -10.33
C TYR A 92 4.79 -1.39 -10.05
N GLU A 93 5.09 -0.31 -10.74
CA GLU A 93 6.31 0.47 -10.49
C GLU A 93 6.32 1.09 -9.08
N LEU A 94 5.19 1.60 -8.60
CA LEU A 94 5.07 2.23 -7.29
C LEU A 94 5.30 1.24 -6.12
N LEU A 95 4.76 0.03 -6.22
CA LEU A 95 4.70 -0.94 -5.12
C LEU A 95 5.81 -2.01 -5.20
N PHE A 96 6.15 -2.45 -6.40
CA PHE A 96 7.05 -3.57 -6.66
C PHE A 96 8.34 -3.17 -7.39
N GLY A 97 8.40 -1.95 -7.94
CA GLY A 97 9.56 -1.43 -8.66
C GLY A 97 10.76 -1.15 -7.74
N ASN A 98 11.95 -1.08 -8.34
CA ASN A 98 13.16 -0.66 -7.63
C ASN A 98 13.11 0.86 -7.39
N ARG A 99 12.85 1.28 -6.16
CA ARG A 99 12.72 2.70 -5.77
C ARG A 99 13.99 3.53 -6.01
N ALA A 100 15.17 2.90 -5.98
CA ALA A 100 16.43 3.56 -6.28
C ALA A 100 16.54 3.94 -7.76
N GLU A 101 15.88 3.18 -8.65
CA GLU A 101 15.86 3.43 -10.09
C GLU A 101 14.67 4.26 -10.53
N VAL A 102 13.50 3.99 -9.95
CA VAL A 102 12.23 4.69 -10.23
C VAL A 102 11.62 5.16 -8.91
N PRO A 103 11.93 6.40 -8.50
CA PRO A 103 11.29 6.98 -7.31
C PRO A 103 9.76 7.01 -7.43
N PRO A 104 9.01 6.84 -6.35
CA PRO A 104 7.53 6.76 -6.35
C PRO A 104 6.85 7.89 -7.13
N LYS A 105 7.29 9.13 -6.95
CA LYS A 105 6.74 10.29 -7.67
C LYS A 105 6.99 10.22 -9.18
N VAL A 106 8.11 9.62 -9.60
CA VAL A 106 8.41 9.41 -11.03
C VAL A 106 7.46 8.37 -11.60
N ALA A 107 7.22 7.23 -10.92
CA ALA A 107 6.26 6.22 -11.34
C ALA A 107 4.86 6.82 -11.55
N ILE A 108 4.39 7.63 -10.58
CA ILE A 108 3.08 8.29 -10.65
C ILE A 108 3.03 9.27 -11.83
N ASN A 109 4.03 10.13 -11.98
CA ASN A 109 4.04 11.13 -13.06
C ASN A 109 4.10 10.47 -14.45
N GLU A 110 4.91 9.44 -14.63
CA GLU A 110 4.99 8.69 -15.88
C GLU A 110 3.66 8.02 -16.24
N ALA A 111 2.97 7.42 -15.25
CA ALA A 111 1.63 6.87 -15.46
C ALA A 111 0.61 7.95 -15.86
N ILE A 112 0.66 9.13 -15.24
CA ILE A 112 -0.21 10.25 -15.60
C ILE A 112 0.06 10.72 -17.05
N GLU A 113 1.32 10.80 -17.47
CA GLU A 113 1.68 11.18 -18.84
C GLU A 113 1.21 10.11 -19.87
N LEU A 114 1.34 8.82 -19.54
CA LEU A 114 0.76 7.75 -20.37
C LEU A 114 -0.77 7.89 -20.50
N ALA A 115 -1.46 8.16 -19.37
CA ALA A 115 -2.91 8.36 -19.38
C ALA A 115 -3.34 9.56 -20.23
N LYS A 116 -2.59 10.66 -20.21
CA LYS A 116 -2.83 11.84 -21.05
C LYS A 116 -2.56 11.55 -22.53
N THR A 117 -1.55 10.74 -22.83
CA THR A 117 -1.13 10.45 -24.20
C THR A 117 -2.08 9.48 -24.89
N TYR A 118 -2.55 8.45 -24.17
CA TYR A 118 -3.28 7.32 -24.74
C TYR A 118 -4.75 7.23 -24.31
N GLY A 119 -5.14 7.94 -23.25
CA GLY A 119 -6.49 7.93 -22.71
C GLY A 119 -7.36 9.10 -23.19
N SER A 120 -8.45 9.31 -22.48
CA SER A 120 -9.36 10.46 -22.70
C SER A 120 -8.87 11.72 -21.96
N ASP A 121 -9.53 12.87 -22.17
CA ASP A 121 -9.25 14.13 -21.49
C ASP A 121 -9.32 14.01 -19.94
N SER A 122 -10.10 13.07 -19.41
CA SER A 122 -10.24 12.81 -17.97
C SER A 122 -9.28 11.77 -17.43
N SER A 123 -8.66 10.94 -18.27
CA SER A 123 -7.81 9.81 -17.87
C SER A 123 -6.65 10.23 -16.97
N GLY A 124 -5.96 11.32 -17.31
CA GLY A 124 -4.87 11.82 -16.48
C GLY A 124 -5.30 12.22 -15.07
N LYS A 125 -6.51 12.80 -14.91
CA LYS A 125 -7.06 13.16 -13.59
C LYS A 125 -7.48 11.91 -12.81
N PHE A 126 -8.11 10.95 -13.47
CA PHE A 126 -8.53 9.70 -12.87
C PHE A 126 -7.32 8.89 -12.36
N VAL A 127 -6.33 8.65 -13.22
CA VAL A 127 -5.10 7.94 -12.84
C VAL A 127 -4.36 8.63 -11.71
N ASN A 128 -4.24 9.97 -11.74
CA ASN A 128 -3.65 10.73 -10.63
C ASN A 128 -4.44 10.56 -9.32
N GLY A 129 -5.76 10.54 -9.38
CA GLY A 129 -6.63 10.32 -8.21
C GLY A 129 -6.35 8.97 -7.56
N VAL A 130 -6.39 7.90 -8.35
CA VAL A 130 -6.19 6.52 -7.88
C VAL A 130 -4.77 6.31 -7.34
N LEU A 131 -3.73 6.60 -8.14
CA LEU A 131 -2.34 6.46 -7.71
C LEU A 131 -1.99 7.36 -6.52
N GLY A 132 -2.56 8.58 -6.48
CA GLY A 132 -2.40 9.49 -5.36
C GLY A 132 -3.04 8.97 -4.06
N THR A 133 -4.16 8.26 -4.15
CA THR A 133 -4.77 7.57 -3.00
C THR A 133 -3.85 6.48 -2.50
N VAL A 134 -3.41 5.56 -3.36
CA VAL A 134 -2.47 4.49 -2.98
C VAL A 134 -1.17 5.07 -2.42
N TYR A 135 -0.60 6.12 -3.04
CA TYR A 135 0.63 6.75 -2.56
C TYR A 135 0.51 7.28 -1.13
N ARG A 136 -0.66 7.87 -0.77
CA ARG A 136 -0.94 8.32 0.60
C ARG A 136 -1.09 7.14 1.55
N GLU A 137 -1.81 6.11 1.15
CA GLU A 137 -2.00 4.90 1.98
C GLU A 137 -0.67 4.21 2.31
N ILE A 138 0.30 4.24 1.41
CA ILE A 138 1.65 3.69 1.66
C ILE A 138 2.60 4.66 2.39
N GLY A 139 2.09 5.74 2.98
CA GLY A 139 2.88 6.68 3.78
C GLY A 139 3.74 7.66 2.97
N GLU A 140 3.40 7.91 1.70
CA GLU A 140 4.07 8.91 0.83
C GLU A 140 5.61 8.75 0.78
N PRO A 141 6.15 7.59 0.43
CA PRO A 141 7.58 7.34 0.45
C PRO A 141 8.37 8.32 -0.43
N GLY A 142 9.50 8.85 0.09
CA GLY A 142 10.32 9.85 -0.60
C GLY A 142 9.73 11.27 -0.60
N LYS A 143 8.73 11.55 0.23
CA LYS A 143 8.12 12.89 0.34
C LYS A 143 9.12 13.93 0.85
N ASP A 144 9.94 13.56 1.81
CA ASP A 144 10.87 14.48 2.48
C ASP A 144 12.11 14.80 1.63
N GLU A 145 12.39 14.03 0.58
CA GLU A 145 13.56 14.23 -0.28
C GLU A 145 13.42 15.37 -1.28
N THR A 146 12.21 15.88 -1.56
CA THR A 146 11.98 16.81 -2.68
C THR A 146 11.01 17.97 -2.45
N THR A 147 10.45 18.15 -1.26
CA THR A 147 9.45 19.21 -1.06
C THR A 147 9.85 20.22 0.02
N LYS A 148 10.03 21.50 -0.39
CA LYS A 148 9.77 22.63 0.49
C LYS A 148 8.35 22.44 1.03
N LYS A 149 8.23 22.32 2.37
CA LYS A 149 6.96 22.20 3.10
C LYS A 149 5.94 23.20 2.56
N LYS A 150 4.90 22.73 1.87
CA LYS A 150 3.65 23.48 1.82
C LYS A 150 3.11 23.45 3.25
N GLY A 151 2.88 24.64 3.81
CA GLY A 151 2.58 24.82 5.20
C GLY A 151 1.27 24.14 5.66
N PRO A 152 1.06 24.09 6.99
CA PRO A 152 -0.01 23.34 7.65
C PRO A 152 -1.44 23.85 7.43
N ALA A 153 -1.65 24.86 6.59
CA ALA A 153 -2.95 25.54 6.45
C ALA A 153 -4.06 24.65 5.84
N ASP A 154 -3.70 23.70 4.93
CA ASP A 154 -4.71 22.87 4.25
C ASP A 154 -5.16 21.64 5.05
N LEU A 155 -4.51 21.32 6.18
CA LEU A 155 -4.85 20.14 6.99
C LEU A 155 -5.87 20.44 8.09
N LYS A 156 -5.98 21.68 8.53
CA LYS A 156 -6.83 22.07 9.68
C LYS A 156 -8.32 22.02 9.37
N ASP A 157 -8.70 22.17 8.11
CA ASP A 157 -10.09 22.24 7.67
C ASP A 157 -10.66 20.87 7.25
N LEU A 158 -9.85 19.81 7.25
CA LEU A 158 -10.31 18.47 6.89
C LEU A 158 -11.06 17.82 8.06
N PRO A 159 -12.16 17.09 7.78
CA PRO A 159 -12.81 16.25 8.78
C PRO A 159 -11.82 15.31 9.43
N ILE A 160 -11.90 15.13 10.75
CA ILE A 160 -11.04 14.23 11.51
C ILE A 160 -11.75 12.90 11.68
N GLU A 161 -11.10 11.81 11.27
CA GLU A 161 -11.47 10.44 11.60
C GLU A 161 -10.53 9.92 12.70
N THR A 162 -11.10 9.50 13.82
CA THR A 162 -10.35 8.97 14.95
C THR A 162 -10.31 7.45 14.89
N LEU A 163 -9.11 6.89 14.95
CA LEU A 163 -8.86 5.45 14.91
C LEU A 163 -8.07 5.02 16.16
N GLY A 164 -8.31 3.78 16.58
CA GLY A 164 -7.50 3.08 17.56
C GLY A 164 -6.61 2.04 16.89
N GLY A 165 -5.36 1.93 17.32
CA GLY A 165 -4.43 0.92 16.82
C GLY A 165 -3.57 0.32 17.93
N GLY A 166 -2.91 -0.80 17.66
CA GLY A 166 -2.12 -1.48 18.66
C GLY A 166 -0.82 -2.06 18.18
N VAL A 167 0.20 -1.94 19.04
CA VAL A 167 1.40 -2.75 19.00
C VAL A 167 1.18 -3.95 19.91
N VAL A 168 0.98 -5.12 19.32
CA VAL A 168 0.77 -6.35 20.07
C VAL A 168 2.07 -7.11 20.19
N TYR A 169 2.41 -7.54 21.40
CA TYR A 169 3.58 -8.35 21.63
C TYR A 169 3.28 -9.58 22.49
N ARG A 170 4.11 -10.60 22.34
CA ARG A 170 4.21 -11.73 23.25
C ARG A 170 5.66 -11.93 23.67
N ASP A 171 5.84 -12.44 24.86
CA ASP A 171 7.14 -12.82 25.40
C ASP A 171 7.23 -14.35 25.47
N GLU A 172 8.25 -14.91 24.88
CA GLU A 172 8.54 -16.33 24.91
C GLU A 172 9.99 -16.53 25.40
N ASP A 173 10.14 -16.90 26.64
CA ASP A 173 11.43 -17.12 27.30
C ASP A 173 12.40 -15.93 27.19
N GLY A 174 11.86 -14.72 27.27
CA GLY A 174 12.62 -13.47 27.16
C GLY A 174 12.86 -12.99 25.72
N LYS A 175 12.34 -13.70 24.73
CA LYS A 175 12.34 -13.27 23.34
C LYS A 175 11.01 -12.61 23.01
N ILE A 176 11.08 -11.37 22.51
CA ILE A 176 9.90 -10.57 22.19
C ILE A 176 9.52 -10.77 20.72
N PHE A 177 8.24 -11.06 20.51
CA PHE A 177 7.63 -11.16 19.19
C PHE A 177 6.52 -10.12 19.08
N PHE A 178 6.42 -9.46 17.92
CA PHE A 178 5.36 -8.52 17.60
C PHE A 178 4.41 -9.12 16.56
N GLY A 179 3.10 -9.00 16.80
CA GLY A 179 2.06 -9.38 15.84
C GLY A 179 1.86 -8.25 14.84
N LEU A 180 2.09 -8.53 13.56
CA LEU A 180 1.87 -7.62 12.46
C LEU A 180 0.89 -8.22 11.46
N VAL A 181 0.15 -7.34 10.79
CA VAL A 181 -0.72 -7.68 9.66
C VAL A 181 -0.05 -7.27 8.36
N HIS A 182 -0.27 -8.05 7.29
CA HIS A 182 0.21 -7.74 5.96
C HIS A 182 -0.92 -7.11 5.16
N ASP A 183 -0.68 -5.95 4.58
CA ASP A 183 -1.68 -5.25 3.79
C ASP A 183 -1.58 -5.58 2.29
N VAL A 184 -2.64 -5.24 1.56
CA VAL A 184 -2.70 -5.47 0.11
C VAL A 184 -1.64 -4.71 -0.69
N PHE A 185 -0.99 -3.70 -0.09
CA PHE A 185 0.10 -2.95 -0.72
C PHE A 185 1.46 -3.65 -0.56
N GLY A 186 1.50 -4.78 0.16
CA GLY A 186 2.70 -5.59 0.38
C GLY A 186 3.59 -5.09 1.51
N TYR A 187 3.01 -4.44 2.51
CA TYR A 187 3.70 -3.96 3.70
C TYR A 187 3.19 -4.67 4.95
N TRP A 188 4.09 -4.97 5.85
CA TRP A 188 3.76 -5.35 7.21
C TRP A 188 3.48 -4.09 8.03
N THR A 189 2.36 -4.06 8.71
CA THR A 189 1.87 -2.89 9.44
C THR A 189 1.23 -3.27 10.77
N LEU A 190 0.87 -2.25 11.55
CA LEU A 190 0.15 -2.41 12.81
C LEU A 190 -1.36 -2.48 12.55
N SER A 191 -2.04 -3.29 13.32
CA SER A 191 -3.50 -3.39 13.34
C SER A 191 -4.13 -2.09 13.84
N LYS A 192 -5.17 -1.60 13.17
CA LYS A 192 -5.90 -0.36 13.49
C LYS A 192 -7.26 -0.33 12.83
N GLY A 193 -8.23 0.32 13.47
CA GLY A 193 -9.54 0.54 12.88
C GLY A 193 -10.28 1.72 13.49
N HIS A 194 -11.51 1.96 13.02
CA HIS A 194 -12.32 3.09 13.44
C HIS A 194 -12.89 2.87 14.85
N LEU A 195 -12.93 3.94 15.62
CA LEU A 195 -13.62 3.93 16.90
C LEU A 195 -15.13 3.96 16.68
N GLU A 196 -15.86 3.22 17.48
CA GLU A 196 -17.33 3.30 17.55
C GLU A 196 -17.77 4.58 18.28
N GLU A 197 -19.02 4.95 18.14
CA GLU A 197 -19.56 6.14 18.79
C GLU A 197 -19.47 6.01 20.33
N ASN A 198 -18.81 6.97 20.97
CA ASN A 198 -18.52 6.99 22.41
C ASN A 198 -17.59 5.87 22.92
N GLU A 199 -16.84 5.21 22.04
CA GLU A 199 -15.86 4.20 22.43
C GLU A 199 -14.56 4.86 22.89
N GLU A 200 -14.04 4.41 24.06
CA GLU A 200 -12.73 4.85 24.54
C GLU A 200 -11.62 4.35 23.59
N PRO A 201 -10.65 5.20 23.23
CA PRO A 201 -9.63 4.86 22.21
C PRO A 201 -8.86 3.55 22.49
N ILE A 202 -8.63 3.21 23.75
CA ILE A 202 -7.92 1.98 24.13
C ILE A 202 -8.79 0.73 23.94
N GLU A 203 -10.10 0.85 24.21
CA GLU A 203 -11.04 -0.28 24.00
C GLU A 203 -11.30 -0.51 22.53
N GLY A 204 -11.47 0.56 21.73
CA GLY A 204 -11.57 0.45 20.28
C GLY A 204 -10.31 -0.14 19.64
N ALA A 205 -9.13 0.32 20.06
CA ALA A 205 -7.88 -0.27 19.64
C ALA A 205 -7.78 -1.76 20.00
N LYS A 206 -8.22 -2.15 21.18
CA LYS A 206 -8.22 -3.54 21.65
C LYS A 206 -9.17 -4.42 20.84
N ARG A 207 -10.38 -3.91 20.53
CA ARG A 207 -11.37 -4.58 19.69
C ARG A 207 -10.83 -4.82 18.29
N GLU A 208 -10.39 -3.76 17.60
CA GLU A 208 -9.87 -3.82 16.22
C GLU A 208 -8.65 -4.76 16.11
N VAL A 209 -7.70 -4.64 17.04
CA VAL A 209 -6.53 -5.53 17.11
C VAL A 209 -6.95 -6.99 17.32
N GLY A 210 -7.94 -7.22 18.20
CA GLY A 210 -8.48 -8.55 18.45
C GLY A 210 -9.13 -9.15 17.21
N GLU A 211 -9.88 -8.36 16.45
CA GLU A 211 -10.56 -8.77 15.23
C GLU A 211 -9.59 -9.05 14.07
N GLU A 212 -8.63 -8.15 13.85
CA GLU A 212 -7.67 -8.27 12.74
C GLU A 212 -6.62 -9.36 12.98
N LEU A 213 -6.05 -9.46 14.18
CA LEU A 213 -5.06 -10.49 14.50
C LEU A 213 -5.68 -11.81 14.99
N GLY A 214 -6.96 -11.81 15.36
CA GLY A 214 -7.63 -12.99 15.94
C GLY A 214 -7.15 -13.30 17.37
N VAL A 215 -6.68 -12.29 18.10
CA VAL A 215 -6.12 -12.47 19.45
C VAL A 215 -7.13 -12.03 20.50
N SER A 216 -7.49 -12.94 21.38
CA SER A 216 -8.32 -12.67 22.57
C SER A 216 -7.48 -12.39 23.81
N ASN A 217 -8.13 -11.82 24.84
CA ASN A 217 -7.51 -11.60 26.17
C ASN A 217 -6.23 -10.74 26.13
N LEU A 218 -6.25 -9.68 25.33
CA LEU A 218 -5.18 -8.69 25.29
C LEU A 218 -5.10 -7.93 26.62
N ILE A 219 -3.90 -7.85 27.19
CA ILE A 219 -3.60 -7.03 28.35
C ILE A 219 -3.16 -5.65 27.86
N ALA A 220 -3.96 -4.64 28.18
CA ALA A 220 -3.68 -3.27 27.78
C ALA A 220 -2.49 -2.70 28.58
N GLY A 221 -1.64 -1.96 27.88
CA GLY A 221 -0.48 -1.28 28.40
C GLY A 221 -0.49 0.21 28.09
N GLU A 222 0.69 0.78 27.83
CA GLU A 222 0.91 2.22 27.71
C GLU A 222 0.44 2.75 26.35
N ASN A 223 0.08 4.06 26.33
CA ASN A 223 -0.11 4.82 25.10
C ASN A 223 1.25 5.07 24.43
N LEU A 224 1.37 4.66 23.18
CA LEU A 224 2.60 4.78 22.38
C LEU A 224 2.68 6.09 21.60
N GLY A 225 1.57 6.81 21.45
CA GLY A 225 1.48 8.05 20.70
C GLY A 225 0.42 8.01 19.63
N THR A 226 0.37 9.09 18.85
CA THR A 226 -0.62 9.28 17.79
C THR A 226 0.07 9.62 16.48
N ASN A 227 -0.32 8.93 15.41
CA ASN A 227 0.06 9.25 14.04
C ASN A 227 -1.09 9.98 13.34
N GLU A 228 -0.75 10.93 12.48
CA GLU A 228 -1.72 11.64 11.63
C GLU A 228 -1.34 11.52 10.17
N TYR A 229 -2.34 11.25 9.31
CA TYR A 229 -2.18 11.27 7.86
C TYR A 229 -3.49 11.66 7.15
N VAL A 230 -3.37 12.09 5.89
CA VAL A 230 -4.55 12.38 5.06
C VAL A 230 -4.91 11.14 4.26
N ALA A 231 -6.14 10.69 4.41
CA ALA A 231 -6.73 9.60 3.65
C ALA A 231 -7.87 10.12 2.75
N SER A 232 -8.36 9.28 1.86
CA SER A 232 -9.57 9.52 1.09
C SER A 232 -10.68 8.61 1.61
N ASP A 233 -11.76 9.21 2.07
CA ASP A 233 -12.98 8.50 2.40
C ASP A 233 -13.95 8.55 1.20
N PRO A 234 -14.59 7.43 0.82
CA PRO A 234 -15.49 7.38 -0.34
C PRO A 234 -16.69 8.32 -0.25
N LYS A 235 -17.17 8.64 0.96
CA LYS A 235 -18.38 9.43 1.18
C LYS A 235 -18.11 10.91 1.36
N VAL A 236 -17.04 11.25 2.07
CA VAL A 236 -16.74 12.63 2.46
C VAL A 236 -15.49 13.23 1.78
N GLY A 237 -14.79 12.45 0.97
CA GLY A 237 -13.59 12.86 0.24
C GLY A 237 -12.33 12.83 1.12
N LYS A 238 -11.53 13.91 1.11
CA LYS A 238 -10.31 13.97 1.93
C LYS A 238 -10.65 14.10 3.41
N VAL A 239 -10.05 13.23 4.22
CA VAL A 239 -10.16 13.23 5.69
C VAL A 239 -8.78 13.20 6.32
N ARG A 240 -8.67 13.68 7.55
CA ARG A 240 -7.47 13.58 8.37
C ARG A 240 -7.67 12.43 9.36
N ARG A 241 -6.97 11.31 9.14
CA ARG A 241 -6.98 10.18 10.06
C ARG A 241 -5.98 10.41 11.18
N GLN A 242 -6.47 10.28 12.40
CA GLN A 242 -5.70 10.38 13.63
C GLN A 242 -5.76 9.05 14.35
N VAL A 243 -4.65 8.29 14.34
CA VAL A 243 -4.57 6.96 14.93
C VAL A 243 -3.81 7.01 16.25
N THR A 244 -4.47 6.66 17.35
CA THR A 244 -3.81 6.53 18.65
C THR A 244 -3.43 5.07 18.88
N TYR A 245 -2.14 4.82 19.11
CA TYR A 245 -1.58 3.49 19.31
C TYR A 245 -1.34 3.16 20.77
N PHE A 246 -1.68 1.93 21.15
CA PHE A 246 -1.46 1.38 22.48
C PHE A 246 -0.64 0.10 22.42
N LEU A 247 0.07 -0.18 23.52
CA LEU A 247 0.80 -1.44 23.70
C LEU A 247 -0.14 -2.50 24.25
N PHE A 248 -0.17 -3.69 23.66
CA PHE A 248 -0.94 -4.82 24.16
C PHE A 248 -0.05 -6.06 24.32
N LYS A 249 -0.18 -6.75 25.45
CA LYS A 249 0.44 -8.06 25.65
C LYS A 249 -0.56 -9.16 25.33
N ALA A 250 -0.15 -10.09 24.47
CA ALA A 250 -0.89 -11.31 24.15
C ALA A 250 -0.25 -12.52 24.82
N ASN A 251 -1.08 -13.48 25.22
CA ASN A 251 -0.65 -14.76 25.83
C ASN A 251 -0.87 -15.94 24.85
N THR A 252 -0.99 -15.69 23.55
CA THR A 252 -1.20 -16.70 22.52
C THR A 252 -0.11 -16.68 21.48
N LYS A 253 0.12 -17.84 20.85
CA LYS A 253 0.97 -17.99 19.65
C LYS A 253 0.14 -18.03 18.36
N GLU A 254 -1.16 -18.25 18.49
CA GLU A 254 -2.08 -18.38 17.36
C GLU A 254 -2.51 -16.99 16.90
N LEU A 255 -2.56 -16.81 15.57
CA LEU A 255 -3.12 -15.66 14.89
C LEU A 255 -4.21 -16.14 13.92
N LYS A 256 -5.06 -15.20 13.50
CA LYS A 256 -6.11 -15.47 12.52
C LYS A 256 -5.51 -15.78 11.16
N ASP A 257 -6.03 -16.80 10.50
CA ASP A 257 -5.74 -17.05 9.08
C ASP A 257 -6.55 -16.05 8.23
N LEU A 258 -5.85 -15.10 7.63
CA LEU A 258 -6.44 -14.06 6.78
C LEU A 258 -6.47 -14.46 5.29
N THR A 259 -5.91 -15.63 4.94
CA THR A 259 -5.85 -16.06 3.53
C THR A 259 -7.21 -16.50 2.96
N THR A 260 -8.21 -16.75 3.80
CA THR A 260 -9.48 -17.38 3.43
C THR A 260 -10.73 -16.50 3.59
N GLY A 261 -10.62 -15.19 3.83
CA GLY A 261 -11.78 -14.36 4.16
C GLY A 261 -11.86 -13.00 3.44
N GLU A 262 -13.07 -12.43 3.40
CA GLU A 262 -13.31 -11.03 3.04
C GLU A 262 -12.78 -10.11 4.15
N HIS A 263 -11.47 -9.93 4.21
CA HIS A 263 -10.85 -9.05 5.19
C HIS A 263 -10.49 -7.71 4.54
N SER A 264 -10.91 -6.63 5.16
CA SER A 264 -10.82 -5.24 4.76
C SER A 264 -9.37 -4.77 4.46
N GLY A 265 -8.73 -5.33 3.43
CA GLY A 265 -7.43 -4.86 2.97
C GLY A 265 -6.21 -5.54 3.60
N LEU A 266 -6.40 -6.64 4.35
CA LEU A 266 -5.35 -7.45 4.94
C LEU A 266 -5.32 -8.83 4.29
N ASP A 267 -4.12 -9.39 4.06
CA ASP A 267 -3.96 -10.68 3.40
C ASP A 267 -3.13 -11.71 4.22
N ASP A 268 -2.49 -11.28 5.31
CA ASP A 268 -1.76 -12.19 6.21
C ASP A 268 -1.59 -11.57 7.61
N ALA A 269 -1.34 -12.41 8.62
CA ALA A 269 -0.97 -12.00 9.98
C ALA A 269 0.09 -12.93 10.54
N LYS A 270 1.20 -12.38 11.08
CA LYS A 270 2.33 -13.16 11.59
C LYS A 270 2.99 -12.54 12.80
N TRP A 271 3.60 -13.40 13.60
CA TRP A 271 4.53 -13.01 14.66
C TRP A 271 5.95 -12.88 14.11
N PHE A 272 6.58 -11.76 14.39
CA PHE A 272 7.97 -11.48 14.04
C PHE A 272 8.79 -11.16 15.28
N SER A 273 9.97 -11.71 15.40
CA SER A 273 10.92 -11.30 16.43
C SER A 273 11.40 -9.87 16.20
N SER A 274 11.89 -9.23 17.25
CA SER A 274 12.44 -7.87 17.16
C SER A 274 13.59 -7.74 16.13
N GLU A 275 14.34 -8.83 15.91
CA GLU A 275 15.42 -8.88 14.92
C GLU A 275 14.89 -8.96 13.48
N GLU A 276 13.84 -9.74 13.25
CA GLU A 276 13.23 -9.90 11.92
C GLU A 276 12.57 -8.62 11.42
N ILE A 277 11.98 -7.81 12.33
CA ILE A 277 11.31 -6.55 11.99
C ILE A 277 12.23 -5.59 11.23
N ALA A 278 13.51 -5.55 11.56
CA ALA A 278 14.48 -4.66 10.91
C ALA A 278 14.63 -4.95 9.40
N GLN A 279 14.28 -6.16 8.94
CA GLN A 279 14.40 -6.61 7.56
C GLN A 279 13.06 -6.60 6.81
N LEU A 280 11.94 -6.34 7.52
CA LEU A 280 10.62 -6.32 6.91
C LEU A 280 10.39 -5.05 6.10
N LYS A 281 9.61 -5.20 5.03
CA LYS A 281 9.04 -4.07 4.32
C LYS A 281 7.88 -3.51 5.15
N THR A 282 8.17 -2.46 5.92
CA THR A 282 7.22 -1.77 6.79
C THR A 282 7.08 -0.30 6.41
N TYR A 283 6.00 0.34 6.84
CA TYR A 283 5.88 1.79 6.75
C TYR A 283 6.85 2.50 7.70
N ASP A 284 7.35 3.66 7.29
CA ASP A 284 8.34 4.39 8.10
C ASP A 284 7.75 4.97 9.38
N ASP A 285 6.46 5.26 9.40
CA ASP A 285 5.74 5.82 10.56
C ASP A 285 5.47 4.82 11.68
N ILE A 286 5.49 3.49 11.40
CA ILE A 286 5.31 2.48 12.46
C ILE A 286 6.61 2.08 13.15
N LYS A 287 7.76 2.29 12.52
CA LYS A 287 9.07 1.95 13.11
C LYS A 287 9.34 2.64 14.46
N PRO A 288 9.05 3.95 14.61
CA PRO A 288 9.19 4.62 15.90
C PRO A 288 8.29 4.01 17.00
N LEU A 289 7.07 3.57 16.65
CA LEU A 289 6.13 2.94 17.59
C LEU A 289 6.65 1.58 18.07
N LEU A 290 7.17 0.76 17.15
CA LEU A 290 7.77 -0.54 17.47
C LEU A 290 9.00 -0.39 18.35
N ASN A 291 9.88 0.57 18.08
CA ASN A 291 11.05 0.86 18.90
C ASN A 291 10.64 1.32 20.30
N LYS A 292 9.69 2.27 20.40
CA LYS A 292 9.15 2.73 21.70
C LYS A 292 8.55 1.59 22.52
N ALA A 293 7.78 0.71 21.85
CA ALA A 293 7.20 -0.47 22.48
C ALA A 293 8.29 -1.39 23.03
N LEU A 294 9.33 -1.66 22.25
CA LEU A 294 10.45 -2.50 22.66
C LEU A 294 11.20 -1.92 23.88
N ASP A 295 11.41 -0.60 23.92
CA ASP A 295 12.05 0.08 25.04
C ASP A 295 11.21 -0.03 26.30
N ILE A 296 9.90 0.16 26.22
CA ILE A 296 8.96 0.00 27.35
C ILE A 296 8.98 -1.44 27.87
N ILE A 297 8.94 -2.43 26.97
CA ILE A 297 8.95 -3.85 27.34
C ILE A 297 10.24 -4.22 28.08
N LYS A 298 11.40 -3.74 27.61
CA LYS A 298 12.71 -4.00 28.21
C LYS A 298 12.89 -3.35 29.59
N GLN A 299 12.18 -2.27 29.88
CA GLN A 299 12.23 -1.57 31.17
C GLN A 299 11.33 -2.23 32.25
N LYS A 300 10.38 -3.08 31.85
CA LYS A 300 9.53 -3.80 32.81
C LYS A 300 10.36 -4.88 33.52
N PRO A 301 10.28 -4.96 34.85
CA PRO A 301 10.95 -6.05 35.57
C PRO A 301 10.43 -7.39 35.07
N LYS A 302 11.35 -8.32 34.83
CA LYS A 302 10.99 -9.71 34.50
C LYS A 302 10.18 -10.27 35.69
N ALA A 303 8.90 -10.56 35.45
CA ALA A 303 8.04 -11.20 36.43
C ALA A 303 8.38 -12.69 36.56
#